data_8a319a6f03e8c7788e390bdb1df90a97
#
_entry.id   8a319a6f03e8c7788e390bdb1df90a97
#
_cell.length_a   1.000
_cell.length_b   1.000
_cell.length_c   1.000
_cell.angle_alpha   90.00
_cell.angle_beta   90.00
_cell.angle_gamma   90.00
#
_symmetry.space_group_name_H-M   'P 1'
#
loop_
_entity.id
_entity.type
_entity.pdbx_description
1 polymer ?
#
loop_
_entity_poly.entity_id
_entity_poly.type
_entity_poly.pdbx_seq_one_letter_code
_entity_poly.pdbx_strand_id
1 'polypeptide(L)'
;RSIMNKLIGLLTCLCFSTNLAVAQNKDASSIIKFGLFADTQYADCPSQNTRYYREALQKLDTCIEYFNRQEVQFTINLGDITDRKNSDLEVIKQHLSQLNHKIYHLTGNHDYKDITNNSVLYKQLDMPSEYYSFKKGDWVFIMLNTNEIASYANIAGTPKENEWNRMQEQIKQIKGKYAYEWNGGISEKQMQWLDRLLKKCEKKGLSVLIFSHHPLYPQSDFSALNGNEIVDTLSKYSCVKAAFSGHHHAGAFGYYKNIPLITLEGMVETENQNAYAIVEISQDHLLVKGQGRASSYSFKLSRQ
;
A
#
# COMPACT_ATOMS: atom_id res chain seq x y z
N ARG A 1 -90.39 40.85 19.93
CA ARG A 1 -90.28 39.55 19.31
C ARG A 1 -88.86 39.48 18.72
N SER A 2 -88.02 38.70 19.34
CA SER A 2 -86.63 38.52 19.19
C SER A 2 -86.27 37.71 17.91
N ILE A 3 -85.24 38.11 17.19
CA ILE A 3 -84.53 37.23 16.34
C ILE A 3 -83.00 37.43 16.59
N MET A 4 -82.44 36.40 17.12
CA MET A 4 -81.07 36.33 17.57
C MET A 4 -80.20 35.82 16.39
N ASN A 5 -79.34 36.63 15.87
CA ASN A 5 -78.39 36.22 14.82
C ASN A 5 -77.11 35.66 15.48
N LYS A 6 -76.88 34.37 15.24
CA LYS A 6 -75.61 33.70 15.58
C LYS A 6 -74.56 34.03 14.56
N LEU A 7 -73.48 34.71 14.96
CA LEU A 7 -72.28 34.86 14.23
C LEU A 7 -71.41 33.63 14.46
N ILE A 8 -71.12 32.88 13.41
CA ILE A 8 -70.15 31.77 13.41
C ILE A 8 -68.81 32.32 13.00
N GLY A 9 -67.90 32.46 13.95
CA GLY A 9 -66.51 32.84 13.65
C GLY A 9 -65.74 31.62 13.17
N LEU A 10 -65.20 31.72 11.94
CA LEU A 10 -64.33 30.74 11.33
C LEU A 10 -62.91 31.01 11.82
N LEU A 11 -62.38 30.14 12.68
CA LEU A 11 -60.99 30.20 13.14
C LEU A 11 -60.12 29.42 12.14
N THR A 12 -59.43 30.12 11.26
CA THR A 12 -58.41 29.50 10.38
C THR A 12 -57.12 29.29 11.14
N CYS A 13 -56.86 28.03 11.49
CA CYS A 13 -55.60 27.60 12.04
C CYS A 13 -54.54 27.51 10.93
N LEU A 14 -53.61 28.50 10.86
CA LEU A 14 -52.41 28.39 10.02
C LEU A 14 -51.44 27.47 10.72
N CYS A 15 -51.34 26.22 10.23
CA CYS A 15 -50.25 25.31 10.59
C CYS A 15 -48.99 25.75 9.82
N PHE A 16 -48.09 26.45 10.48
CA PHE A 16 -46.70 26.62 10.01
C PHE A 16 -45.97 25.28 10.18
N SER A 17 -45.88 24.48 9.13
CA SER A 17 -44.97 23.36 9.08
C SER A 17 -43.53 23.90 8.91
N THR A 18 -42.82 24.02 10.01
CA THR A 18 -41.35 24.25 9.96
C THR A 18 -40.69 22.96 9.48
N ASN A 19 -40.35 22.91 8.20
CA ASN A 19 -39.41 21.93 7.71
C ASN A 19 -38.04 22.22 8.34
N LEU A 20 -37.74 21.58 9.48
CA LEU A 20 -36.35 21.40 9.92
C LEU A 20 -35.68 20.50 8.91
N ALA A 21 -34.97 21.11 7.94
CA ALA A 21 -33.97 20.41 7.19
C ALA A 21 -32.88 19.98 8.20
N VAL A 22 -32.91 18.72 8.60
CA VAL A 22 -31.78 18.08 9.28
C VAL A 22 -30.64 18.10 8.26
N ALA A 23 -29.75 19.09 8.40
CA ALA A 23 -28.47 19.04 7.75
C ALA A 23 -27.83 17.73 8.21
N GLN A 24 -27.84 16.70 7.37
CA GLN A 24 -27.03 15.52 7.56
C GLN A 24 -25.58 16.00 7.65
N ASN A 25 -25.02 15.92 8.84
CA ASN A 25 -23.60 16.14 9.08
C ASN A 25 -22.81 15.18 8.19
N LYS A 26 -22.31 15.68 7.06
CA LYS A 26 -21.41 14.96 6.15
C LYS A 26 -20.01 14.74 6.75
N ASP A 27 -19.81 15.06 8.01
CA ASP A 27 -18.51 15.13 8.68
C ASP A 27 -18.18 13.94 9.60
N ALA A 28 -18.82 12.80 9.44
CA ALA A 28 -18.22 11.56 9.91
C ALA A 28 -17.42 10.97 8.75
N SER A 29 -16.24 11.53 8.45
CA SER A 29 -15.31 10.89 7.54
C SER A 29 -14.99 9.50 8.10
N SER A 30 -15.48 8.46 7.42
CA SER A 30 -15.23 7.09 7.83
C SER A 30 -13.71 6.85 7.82
N ILE A 31 -13.14 6.52 8.97
CA ILE A 31 -11.75 6.12 9.09
C ILE A 31 -11.55 4.89 8.21
N ILE A 32 -10.56 4.94 7.32
CA ILE A 32 -10.11 3.76 6.59
C ILE A 32 -9.03 3.09 7.42
N LYS A 33 -9.23 1.81 7.71
CA LYS A 33 -8.34 1.00 8.54
C LYS A 33 -7.91 -0.23 7.76
N PHE A 34 -6.62 -0.42 7.58
CA PHE A 34 -6.10 -1.56 6.84
C PHE A 34 -4.85 -2.17 7.49
N GLY A 35 -4.67 -3.47 7.25
CA GLY A 35 -3.47 -4.19 7.67
C GLY A 35 -2.34 -4.01 6.67
N LEU A 36 -1.11 -4.03 7.16
CA LEU A 36 0.10 -3.89 6.35
C LEU A 36 1.18 -4.83 6.86
N PHE A 37 1.77 -5.64 5.98
CA PHE A 37 2.94 -6.46 6.28
C PHE A 37 3.85 -6.61 5.05
N ALA A 38 5.10 -7.01 5.28
CA ALA A 38 6.13 -7.16 4.27
C ALA A 38 7.02 -8.35 4.56
N ASP A 39 7.63 -8.91 3.52
CA ASP A 39 8.78 -9.81 3.64
C ASP A 39 8.53 -10.98 4.59
N THR A 40 7.41 -11.67 4.39
CA THR A 40 7.10 -12.94 5.08
C THR A 40 8.15 -13.98 4.73
N GLN A 41 8.59 -14.02 3.47
CA GLN A 41 9.65 -14.86 2.95
C GLN A 41 9.57 -16.31 3.43
N TYR A 42 8.37 -16.86 3.42
CA TYR A 42 8.20 -18.25 3.79
C TYR A 42 8.96 -19.17 2.83
N ALA A 43 9.66 -20.13 3.41
CA ALA A 43 10.20 -21.29 2.71
C ALA A 43 10.27 -22.47 3.68
N ASP A 44 10.00 -23.69 3.18
CA ASP A 44 10.21 -24.90 3.97
C ASP A 44 11.70 -25.27 3.99
N CYS A 45 12.50 -24.47 4.70
CA CYS A 45 13.93 -24.67 4.90
C CYS A 45 14.38 -24.16 6.27
N PRO A 46 15.55 -24.60 6.78
CA PRO A 46 16.11 -24.09 8.02
C PRO A 46 16.35 -22.59 7.98
N SER A 47 16.33 -21.95 9.16
CA SER A 47 16.72 -20.56 9.33
C SER A 47 18.17 -20.29 8.83
N GLN A 48 18.40 -19.09 8.32
CA GLN A 48 19.70 -18.65 7.87
C GLN A 48 19.98 -17.22 8.36
N ASN A 49 21.06 -17.04 9.11
CA ASN A 49 21.37 -15.80 9.79
C ASN A 49 20.19 -15.34 10.67
N THR A 50 19.63 -14.18 10.37
CA THR A 50 18.49 -13.60 11.09
C THR A 50 17.14 -13.97 10.50
N ARG A 51 17.10 -14.74 9.39
CA ARG A 51 15.87 -15.11 8.68
C ARG A 51 15.36 -16.47 9.12
N TYR A 52 14.13 -16.49 9.59
CA TYR A 52 13.42 -17.63 10.15
C TYR A 52 12.26 -18.02 9.23
N TYR A 53 12.58 -18.75 8.17
CA TYR A 53 11.69 -19.01 7.04
C TYR A 53 10.44 -19.83 7.42
N ARG A 54 10.60 -20.93 8.19
CA ARG A 54 9.46 -21.76 8.60
C ARG A 54 8.58 -21.07 9.63
N GLU A 55 9.21 -20.38 10.57
CA GLU A 55 8.55 -19.65 11.65
C GLU A 55 7.72 -18.48 11.13
N ALA A 56 7.99 -18.02 9.91
CA ALA A 56 7.21 -16.99 9.23
C ALA A 56 5.73 -17.36 9.08
N LEU A 57 5.37 -18.66 8.95
CA LEU A 57 3.97 -19.09 8.91
C LEU A 57 3.23 -18.79 10.21
N GLN A 58 3.82 -19.14 11.36
CA GLN A 58 3.20 -18.86 12.65
C GLN A 58 3.08 -17.34 12.90
N LYS A 59 4.07 -16.58 12.46
CA LYS A 59 4.02 -15.12 12.54
C LYS A 59 2.92 -14.55 11.64
N LEU A 60 2.74 -15.10 10.44
CA LEU A 60 1.66 -14.75 9.55
C LEU A 60 0.28 -15.06 10.16
N ASP A 61 0.10 -16.23 10.77
CA ASP A 61 -1.15 -16.59 11.45
C ASP A 61 -1.47 -15.60 12.58
N THR A 62 -0.51 -15.26 13.41
CA THR A 62 -0.67 -14.26 14.47
C THR A 62 -1.06 -12.90 13.91
N CYS A 63 -0.47 -12.50 12.78
CA CYS A 63 -0.80 -11.26 12.08
C CYS A 63 -2.25 -11.29 11.55
N ILE A 64 -2.66 -12.38 10.91
CA ILE A 64 -4.02 -12.59 10.38
C ILE A 64 -5.06 -12.53 11.51
N GLU A 65 -4.84 -13.26 12.60
CA GLU A 65 -5.73 -13.22 13.77
C GLU A 65 -5.86 -11.80 14.35
N TYR A 66 -4.74 -11.08 14.43
CA TYR A 66 -4.76 -9.70 14.91
C TYR A 66 -5.56 -8.79 13.98
N PHE A 67 -5.36 -8.88 12.66
CA PHE A 67 -6.11 -8.08 11.69
C PHE A 67 -7.61 -8.37 11.73
N ASN A 68 -7.98 -9.65 11.83
CA ASN A 68 -9.38 -10.06 11.94
C ASN A 68 -10.03 -9.51 13.21
N ARG A 69 -9.35 -9.55 14.37
CA ARG A 69 -9.85 -8.99 15.64
C ARG A 69 -9.96 -7.47 15.61
N GLN A 70 -9.06 -6.82 14.87
CA GLN A 70 -9.07 -5.36 14.75
C GLN A 70 -10.03 -4.83 13.68
N GLU A 71 -10.74 -5.72 13.00
CA GLU A 71 -11.75 -5.39 11.98
C GLU A 71 -11.20 -4.46 10.88
N VAL A 72 -9.98 -4.75 10.39
CA VAL A 72 -9.42 -4.00 9.26
C VAL A 72 -10.26 -4.27 8.01
N GLN A 73 -10.42 -3.26 7.17
CA GLN A 73 -11.29 -3.34 5.99
C GLN A 73 -10.65 -4.11 4.83
N PHE A 74 -9.34 -4.15 4.79
CA PHE A 74 -8.51 -4.90 3.84
C PHE A 74 -7.07 -4.98 4.35
N THR A 75 -6.26 -5.79 3.70
CA THR A 75 -4.83 -5.91 3.99
C THR A 75 -4.01 -5.64 2.73
N ILE A 76 -2.81 -5.11 2.89
CA ILE A 76 -1.81 -4.96 1.83
C ILE A 76 -0.56 -5.75 2.22
N ASN A 77 -0.13 -6.65 1.32
CA ASN A 77 1.19 -7.29 1.36
C ASN A 77 2.15 -6.51 0.45
N LEU A 78 3.29 -6.10 1.00
CA LEU A 78 4.30 -5.30 0.31
C LEU A 78 5.32 -6.14 -0.49
N GLY A 79 5.06 -7.42 -0.71
CA GLY A 79 5.90 -8.33 -1.49
C GLY A 79 6.80 -9.23 -0.65
N ASP A 80 7.56 -10.07 -1.35
CA ASP A 80 8.41 -11.11 -0.76
C ASP A 80 7.63 -12.04 0.20
N ILE A 81 6.54 -12.59 -0.32
CA ILE A 81 5.71 -13.48 0.48
C ILE A 81 6.31 -14.90 0.56
N THR A 82 7.01 -15.33 -0.49
CA THR A 82 7.82 -16.55 -0.55
C THR A 82 9.32 -16.20 -0.68
N ASP A 83 10.22 -17.16 -0.37
CA ASP A 83 11.67 -16.92 -0.45
C ASP A 83 12.38 -17.76 -1.53
N ARG A 84 12.15 -19.07 -1.58
CA ARG A 84 12.99 -20.01 -2.34
C ARG A 84 12.36 -20.54 -3.61
N LYS A 85 11.06 -20.81 -3.60
CA LYS A 85 10.35 -21.43 -4.72
C LYS A 85 8.89 -20.99 -4.76
N ASN A 86 8.36 -20.90 -5.96
CA ASN A 86 6.97 -20.48 -6.17
C ASN A 86 5.95 -21.48 -5.60
N SER A 87 6.29 -22.78 -5.52
CA SER A 87 5.38 -23.79 -4.96
C SER A 87 5.04 -23.56 -3.48
N ASP A 88 5.87 -22.82 -2.73
CA ASP A 88 5.58 -22.45 -1.34
C ASP A 88 4.40 -21.48 -1.21
N LEU A 89 4.03 -20.83 -2.30
CA LEU A 89 2.89 -19.90 -2.34
C LEU A 89 1.56 -20.61 -2.02
N GLU A 90 1.39 -21.86 -2.40
CA GLU A 90 0.16 -22.61 -2.07
C GLU A 90 -0.04 -22.78 -0.56
N VAL A 91 1.04 -23.00 0.18
CA VAL A 91 1.00 -23.05 1.64
C VAL A 91 0.58 -21.69 2.21
N ILE A 92 1.23 -20.63 1.77
CA ILE A 92 0.90 -19.23 2.18
C ILE A 92 -0.57 -18.89 1.89
N LYS A 93 -1.08 -19.26 0.72
CA LYS A 93 -2.49 -19.00 0.34
C LYS A 93 -3.49 -19.67 1.26
N GLN A 94 -3.18 -20.88 1.75
CA GLN A 94 -4.02 -21.56 2.74
C GLN A 94 -4.11 -20.76 4.05
N HIS A 95 -2.98 -20.21 4.52
CA HIS A 95 -2.97 -19.35 5.71
C HIS A 95 -3.71 -18.01 5.44
N LEU A 96 -3.43 -17.36 4.34
CA LEU A 96 -4.11 -16.10 3.96
C LEU A 96 -5.62 -16.25 3.76
N SER A 97 -6.12 -17.46 3.44
CA SER A 97 -7.56 -17.71 3.33
C SER A 97 -8.33 -17.54 4.64
N GLN A 98 -7.63 -17.45 5.77
CA GLN A 98 -8.22 -17.16 7.09
C GLN A 98 -8.50 -15.66 7.32
N LEU A 99 -8.02 -14.78 6.44
CA LEU A 99 -8.44 -13.37 6.47
C LEU A 99 -9.95 -13.27 6.17
N ASN A 100 -10.67 -12.52 6.98
CA ASN A 100 -12.11 -12.27 6.79
C ASN A 100 -12.41 -11.08 5.84
N HIS A 101 -11.38 -10.56 5.17
CA HIS A 101 -11.43 -9.42 4.27
C HIS A 101 -10.43 -9.59 3.11
N LYS A 102 -10.53 -8.70 2.12
CA LYS A 102 -9.67 -8.75 0.93
C LYS A 102 -8.22 -8.40 1.25
N ILE A 103 -7.29 -9.12 0.64
CA ILE A 103 -5.88 -8.76 0.57
C ILE A 103 -5.53 -8.25 -0.83
N TYR A 104 -4.66 -7.23 -0.89
CA TYR A 104 -4.04 -6.69 -2.10
C TYR A 104 -2.55 -6.98 -2.03
N HIS A 105 -1.99 -7.46 -3.13
CA HIS A 105 -0.59 -7.88 -3.19
C HIS A 105 0.25 -6.95 -4.05
N LEU A 106 1.49 -6.72 -3.61
CA LEU A 106 2.64 -6.44 -4.45
C LEU A 106 3.49 -7.70 -4.56
N THR A 107 4.30 -7.79 -5.59
CA THR A 107 5.38 -8.77 -5.67
C THR A 107 6.67 -8.17 -5.12
N GLY A 108 7.50 -9.00 -4.47
CA GLY A 108 8.89 -8.69 -4.15
C GLY A 108 9.85 -9.51 -5.02
N ASN A 109 11.16 -9.29 -4.87
CA ASN A 109 12.16 -9.94 -5.72
C ASN A 109 12.25 -11.47 -5.50
N HIS A 110 12.00 -11.93 -4.29
CA HIS A 110 11.99 -13.38 -3.98
C HIS A 110 10.79 -14.10 -4.60
N ASP A 111 9.66 -13.43 -4.83
CA ASP A 111 8.47 -14.03 -5.42
C ASP A 111 8.66 -14.47 -6.88
N TYR A 112 9.71 -13.96 -7.56
CA TYR A 112 10.04 -14.34 -8.95
C TYR A 112 10.88 -15.62 -9.06
N LYS A 113 11.22 -16.29 -7.95
CA LYS A 113 11.95 -17.56 -7.97
C LYS A 113 11.10 -18.63 -8.66
N ASP A 114 11.74 -19.38 -9.58
CA ASP A 114 11.11 -20.43 -10.39
C ASP A 114 9.96 -19.95 -11.29
N ILE A 115 9.82 -18.64 -11.49
CA ILE A 115 8.85 -18.05 -12.39
C ILE A 115 9.49 -17.78 -13.75
N THR A 116 8.93 -18.36 -14.81
CA THR A 116 9.32 -18.11 -16.21
C THR A 116 8.35 -17.19 -16.95
N ASN A 117 7.14 -17.01 -16.39
CA ASN A 117 6.10 -16.14 -16.92
C ASN A 117 5.47 -15.34 -15.78
N ASN A 118 5.76 -14.05 -15.74
CA ASN A 118 5.32 -13.16 -14.67
C ASN A 118 3.78 -13.09 -14.52
N SER A 119 3.02 -13.29 -15.62
CA SER A 119 1.56 -13.27 -15.57
C SER A 119 0.98 -14.42 -14.73
N VAL A 120 1.70 -15.54 -14.61
CA VAL A 120 1.33 -16.65 -13.73
C VAL A 120 1.42 -16.22 -12.27
N LEU A 121 2.52 -15.56 -11.87
CA LEU A 121 2.70 -15.04 -10.52
C LEU A 121 1.60 -14.03 -10.16
N TYR A 122 1.34 -13.07 -11.05
CA TYR A 122 0.30 -12.05 -10.80
C TYR A 122 -1.08 -12.68 -10.63
N LYS A 123 -1.40 -13.69 -11.44
CA LYS A 123 -2.65 -14.44 -11.33
C LYS A 123 -2.74 -15.24 -10.02
N GLN A 124 -1.65 -15.88 -9.60
CA GLN A 124 -1.60 -16.63 -8.33
C GLN A 124 -1.84 -15.72 -7.12
N LEU A 125 -1.44 -14.45 -7.20
CA LEU A 125 -1.62 -13.43 -6.18
C LEU A 125 -2.91 -12.60 -6.37
N ASP A 126 -3.81 -12.98 -7.25
CA ASP A 126 -5.05 -12.26 -7.56
C ASP A 126 -4.83 -10.77 -7.88
N MET A 127 -3.68 -10.44 -8.46
CA MET A 127 -3.36 -9.10 -8.93
C MET A 127 -4.06 -8.85 -10.26
N PRO A 128 -4.77 -7.70 -10.43
CA PRO A 128 -5.46 -7.41 -11.69
C PRO A 128 -4.51 -7.11 -12.85
N SER A 129 -3.30 -6.66 -12.53
CA SER A 129 -2.19 -6.41 -13.46
C SER A 129 -0.88 -6.29 -12.70
N GLU A 130 0.25 -6.19 -13.41
CA GLU A 130 1.59 -6.08 -12.80
C GLU A 130 1.76 -4.86 -11.89
N TYR A 131 1.07 -3.75 -12.19
CA TYR A 131 0.88 -2.59 -11.35
C TYR A 131 -0.56 -2.09 -11.51
N TYR A 132 -1.16 -1.55 -10.45
CA TYR A 132 -2.57 -1.21 -10.45
C TYR A 132 -2.92 -0.19 -9.37
N SER A 133 -4.16 0.24 -9.34
CA SER A 133 -4.71 1.06 -8.27
C SER A 133 -6.13 0.61 -7.92
N PHE A 134 -6.52 0.91 -6.68
CA PHE A 134 -7.90 0.75 -6.24
C PHE A 134 -8.33 1.95 -5.41
N LYS A 135 -9.64 2.09 -5.20
CA LYS A 135 -10.22 3.24 -4.50
C LYS A 135 -11.04 2.77 -3.29
N LYS A 136 -10.93 3.52 -2.18
CA LYS A 136 -11.79 3.43 -1.00
C LYS A 136 -12.18 4.84 -0.57
N GLY A 137 -13.48 5.16 -0.59
CA GLY A 137 -13.91 6.54 -0.34
C GLY A 137 -13.21 7.54 -1.26
N ASP A 138 -12.60 8.56 -0.72
CA ASP A 138 -11.83 9.58 -1.46
C ASP A 138 -10.33 9.29 -1.50
N TRP A 139 -9.94 8.08 -1.14
CA TRP A 139 -8.56 7.62 -1.18
C TRP A 139 -8.29 6.67 -2.35
N VAL A 140 -7.16 6.88 -3.02
CA VAL A 140 -6.62 6.02 -4.06
C VAL A 140 -5.33 5.37 -3.56
N PHE A 141 -5.26 4.06 -3.69
CA PHE A 141 -4.13 3.22 -3.30
C PHE A 141 -3.45 2.80 -4.59
N ILE A 142 -2.21 3.25 -4.79
CA ILE A 142 -1.43 2.98 -6.00
C ILE A 142 -0.38 1.93 -5.69
N MET A 143 -0.47 0.79 -6.36
CA MET A 143 0.39 -0.37 -6.21
C MET A 143 1.42 -0.38 -7.35
N LEU A 144 2.64 0.10 -7.07
CA LEU A 144 3.74 0.15 -8.04
C LEU A 144 4.46 -1.20 -8.12
N ASN A 145 4.82 -1.62 -9.32
CA ASN A 145 5.70 -2.77 -9.51
C ASN A 145 7.15 -2.31 -9.70
N THR A 146 7.88 -2.18 -8.61
CA THR A 146 9.32 -1.85 -8.66
C THR A 146 10.20 -3.04 -9.05
N ASN A 147 9.62 -4.22 -9.32
CA ASN A 147 10.31 -5.37 -9.93
C ASN A 147 10.21 -5.36 -11.46
N GLU A 148 9.43 -4.46 -12.06
CA GLU A 148 9.16 -4.45 -13.50
C GLU A 148 10.44 -4.37 -14.32
N ILE A 149 11.37 -3.54 -13.88
CA ILE A 149 12.72 -3.40 -14.43
C ILE A 149 13.72 -4.01 -13.43
N ALA A 150 13.89 -5.34 -13.51
CA ALA A 150 14.82 -6.08 -12.67
C ALA A 150 15.33 -7.31 -13.42
N SER A 151 16.61 -7.65 -13.24
CA SER A 151 17.24 -8.78 -13.95
C SER A 151 16.55 -10.12 -13.70
N TYR A 152 15.98 -10.31 -12.50
CA TYR A 152 15.25 -11.53 -12.10
C TYR A 152 13.81 -11.60 -12.62
N ALA A 153 13.27 -10.52 -13.18
CA ALA A 153 11.84 -10.42 -13.55
C ALA A 153 11.58 -10.81 -15.03
N ASN A 154 12.34 -11.74 -15.56
CA ASN A 154 12.15 -12.31 -16.92
C ASN A 154 12.16 -11.24 -18.03
N ILE A 155 13.03 -10.24 -17.92
CA ILE A 155 13.16 -9.14 -18.89
C ILE A 155 14.14 -9.40 -20.02
N ALA A 156 14.94 -10.47 -19.94
CA ALA A 156 15.95 -10.81 -20.94
C ALA A 156 15.35 -10.89 -22.35
N GLY A 157 15.98 -10.23 -23.32
CA GLY A 157 15.51 -10.15 -24.69
C GLY A 157 14.30 -9.25 -24.92
N THR A 158 13.86 -8.50 -23.92
CA THR A 158 12.75 -7.54 -24.01
C THR A 158 13.25 -6.09 -23.99
N PRO A 159 12.44 -5.10 -24.38
CA PRO A 159 12.81 -3.69 -24.24
C PRO A 159 13.13 -3.26 -22.80
N LYS A 160 12.58 -3.95 -21.79
CA LYS A 160 12.84 -3.70 -20.36
C LYS A 160 14.28 -4.00 -19.97
N GLU A 161 14.97 -4.92 -20.65
CA GLU A 161 16.38 -5.19 -20.43
C GLU A 161 17.27 -3.98 -20.79
N ASN A 162 16.92 -3.25 -21.85
CA ASN A 162 17.62 -2.01 -22.20
C ASN A 162 17.44 -0.93 -21.14
N GLU A 163 16.23 -0.84 -20.56
CA GLU A 163 15.96 0.09 -19.45
C GLU A 163 16.77 -0.30 -18.20
N TRP A 164 16.84 -1.58 -17.86
CA TRP A 164 17.69 -2.12 -16.80
C TRP A 164 19.16 -1.71 -16.99
N ASN A 165 19.73 -1.99 -18.16
CA ASN A 165 21.13 -1.68 -18.45
C ASN A 165 21.40 -0.18 -18.33
N ARG A 166 20.49 0.65 -18.83
CA ARG A 166 20.61 2.12 -18.73
C ARG A 166 20.59 2.59 -17.27
N MET A 167 19.66 2.08 -16.45
CA MET A 167 19.58 2.42 -15.03
C MET A 167 20.83 2.00 -14.27
N GLN A 168 21.35 0.80 -14.52
CA GLN A 168 22.59 0.31 -13.91
C GLN A 168 23.78 1.23 -14.26
N GLU A 169 23.91 1.64 -15.51
CA GLU A 169 24.98 2.53 -15.95
C GLU A 169 24.85 3.93 -15.33
N GLN A 170 23.66 4.50 -15.29
CA GLN A 170 23.39 5.79 -14.65
C GLN A 170 23.77 5.79 -13.17
N ILE A 171 23.41 4.71 -12.43
CA ILE A 171 23.75 4.59 -11.01
C ILE A 171 25.26 4.49 -10.80
N LYS A 172 25.96 3.74 -11.65
CA LYS A 172 27.43 3.68 -11.62
C LYS A 172 28.09 5.04 -11.85
N GLN A 173 27.59 5.80 -12.82
CA GLN A 173 28.12 7.14 -13.14
C GLN A 173 28.01 8.11 -11.96
N ILE A 174 26.92 8.06 -11.19
CA ILE A 174 26.74 8.87 -9.99
C ILE A 174 27.39 8.26 -8.74
N LYS A 175 28.14 7.15 -8.89
CA LYS A 175 28.74 6.37 -7.78
C LYS A 175 27.70 5.90 -6.75
N GLY A 176 26.47 5.67 -7.18
CA GLY A 176 25.40 5.11 -6.37
C GLY A 176 25.70 3.66 -5.98
N LYS A 177 25.28 3.26 -4.79
CA LYS A 177 25.54 1.92 -4.24
C LYS A 177 24.35 0.97 -4.32
N TYR A 178 23.25 1.36 -4.97
CA TYR A 178 22.00 0.59 -5.01
C TYR A 178 21.75 -0.16 -6.33
N ALA A 179 22.77 -0.26 -7.20
CA ALA A 179 22.73 -1.03 -8.44
C ALA A 179 22.94 -2.54 -8.21
N TYR A 180 22.29 -3.10 -7.20
CA TYR A 180 22.37 -4.51 -6.88
C TYR A 180 21.34 -5.33 -7.67
N GLU A 181 21.67 -6.61 -7.90
CA GLU A 181 20.81 -7.53 -8.67
C GLU A 181 19.44 -7.80 -8.01
N TRP A 182 19.35 -7.63 -6.71
CA TRP A 182 18.07 -7.77 -5.97
C TRP A 182 17.17 -6.54 -6.01
N ASN A 183 17.67 -5.41 -6.52
CA ASN A 183 16.88 -4.20 -6.69
C ASN A 183 16.25 -4.15 -8.09
N GLY A 184 15.17 -3.42 -8.20
CA GLY A 184 14.47 -3.19 -9.44
C GLY A 184 13.98 -1.75 -9.55
N GLY A 185 13.27 -1.46 -10.62
CA GLY A 185 12.71 -0.15 -10.90
C GLY A 185 11.40 -0.24 -11.66
N ILE A 186 10.84 0.91 -12.00
CA ILE A 186 9.66 0.98 -12.87
C ILE A 186 10.07 1.45 -14.27
N SER A 187 9.35 0.97 -15.29
CA SER A 187 9.55 1.40 -16.67
C SER A 187 9.09 2.83 -16.91
N GLU A 188 9.55 3.42 -17.99
CA GLU A 188 9.03 4.71 -18.46
C GLU A 188 7.50 4.66 -18.69
N LYS A 189 7.00 3.53 -19.19
CA LYS A 189 5.56 3.29 -19.38
C LYS A 189 4.79 3.33 -18.05
N GLN A 190 5.31 2.67 -17.01
CA GLN A 190 4.70 2.72 -15.67
C GLN A 190 4.81 4.12 -15.06
N MET A 191 5.94 4.82 -15.25
CA MET A 191 6.11 6.20 -14.79
C MET A 191 5.09 7.15 -15.42
N GLN A 192 4.86 7.04 -16.73
CA GLN A 192 3.82 7.81 -17.42
C GLN A 192 2.41 7.46 -16.96
N TRP A 193 2.14 6.19 -16.65
CA TRP A 193 0.86 5.77 -16.07
C TRP A 193 0.67 6.41 -14.68
N LEU A 194 1.69 6.37 -13.83
CA LEU A 194 1.68 6.98 -12.51
C LEU A 194 1.38 8.48 -12.60
N ASP A 195 2.12 9.21 -13.42
CA ASP A 195 1.95 10.65 -13.60
C ASP A 195 0.53 11.02 -14.06
N ARG A 196 -0.01 10.30 -15.07
CA ARG A 196 -1.40 10.51 -15.53
C ARG A 196 -2.43 10.24 -14.44
N LEU A 197 -2.21 9.18 -13.61
CA LEU A 197 -3.13 8.83 -12.53
C LEU A 197 -3.10 9.88 -11.42
N LEU A 198 -1.91 10.33 -11.01
CA LEU A 198 -1.75 11.39 -10.01
C LEU A 198 -2.39 12.69 -10.45
N LYS A 199 -2.18 13.11 -11.69
CA LYS A 199 -2.83 14.29 -12.28
C LYS A 199 -4.36 14.18 -12.24
N LYS A 200 -4.90 13.00 -12.49
CA LYS A 200 -6.35 12.73 -12.40
C LYS A 200 -6.85 12.80 -10.95
N CYS A 201 -6.09 12.25 -10.00
CA CYS A 201 -6.42 12.30 -8.57
C CYS A 201 -6.42 13.73 -8.05
N GLU A 202 -5.36 14.49 -8.34
CA GLU A 202 -5.24 15.90 -8.00
C GLU A 202 -6.45 16.72 -8.51
N LYS A 203 -6.78 16.58 -9.80
CA LYS A 203 -7.93 17.28 -10.40
C LYS A 203 -9.27 16.92 -9.75
N LYS A 204 -9.39 15.71 -9.18
CA LYS A 204 -10.62 15.24 -8.54
C LYS A 204 -10.65 15.46 -7.03
N GLY A 205 -9.64 16.08 -6.44
CA GLY A 205 -9.53 16.25 -4.99
C GLY A 205 -9.42 14.94 -4.22
N LEU A 206 -8.83 13.88 -4.83
CA LEU A 206 -8.65 12.58 -4.17
C LEU A 206 -7.29 12.54 -3.48
N SER A 207 -7.22 11.90 -2.32
CA SER A 207 -5.96 11.64 -1.62
C SER A 207 -5.35 10.31 -2.09
N VAL A 208 -4.01 10.24 -2.08
CA VAL A 208 -3.27 9.08 -2.63
C VAL A 208 -2.27 8.54 -1.62
N LEU A 209 -2.25 7.21 -1.47
CA LEU A 209 -1.16 6.46 -0.86
C LEU A 209 -0.46 5.62 -1.92
N ILE A 210 0.88 5.57 -1.83
CA ILE A 210 1.75 4.84 -2.75
C ILE A 210 2.32 3.62 -2.04
N PHE A 211 2.35 2.48 -2.75
CA PHE A 211 2.92 1.23 -2.24
C PHE A 211 3.90 0.67 -3.27
N SER A 212 5.07 0.25 -2.82
CA SER A 212 6.11 -0.39 -3.61
C SER A 212 6.79 -1.48 -2.80
N HIS A 213 7.47 -2.42 -3.46
CA HIS A 213 8.31 -3.36 -2.72
C HIS A 213 9.61 -2.70 -2.30
N HIS A 214 10.40 -2.20 -3.26
CA HIS A 214 11.65 -1.51 -2.95
C HIS A 214 11.40 -0.11 -2.38
N PRO A 215 12.16 0.31 -1.34
CA PRO A 215 12.13 1.68 -0.83
C PRO A 215 12.41 2.72 -1.92
N LEU A 216 11.65 3.80 -1.91
CA LEU A 216 11.85 4.91 -2.84
C LEU A 216 12.79 5.97 -2.26
N TYR A 217 12.75 6.16 -0.93
CA TYR A 217 13.53 7.13 -0.17
C TYR A 217 13.45 6.81 1.34
N PRO A 218 14.47 7.09 2.18
CA PRO A 218 15.84 7.56 1.82
C PRO A 218 16.60 6.55 0.97
N GLN A 219 17.54 7.07 0.15
CA GLN A 219 18.34 6.22 -0.70
C GLN A 219 19.26 5.31 0.12
N SER A 220 19.28 4.03 -0.18
CA SER A 220 20.06 3.00 0.48
C SER A 220 20.43 1.89 -0.51
N ASP A 221 21.18 0.90 -0.06
CA ASP A 221 21.54 -0.30 -0.86
C ASP A 221 20.31 -1.12 -1.30
N PHE A 222 19.13 -0.84 -0.74
CA PHE A 222 17.86 -1.53 -1.00
C PHE A 222 16.88 -0.69 -1.84
N SER A 223 17.28 0.49 -2.28
CA SER A 223 16.39 1.42 -2.98
C SER A 223 16.04 0.96 -4.40
N ALA A 224 14.84 1.33 -4.84
CA ALA A 224 14.47 1.21 -6.23
C ALA A 224 15.47 1.96 -7.12
N LEU A 225 15.81 1.38 -8.30
CA LEU A 225 16.85 1.90 -9.20
C LEU A 225 16.56 3.34 -9.66
N ASN A 226 15.30 3.64 -9.92
CA ASN A 226 14.84 4.98 -10.27
C ASN A 226 13.93 5.60 -9.16
N GLY A 227 14.21 5.26 -7.90
CA GLY A 227 13.47 5.79 -6.75
C GLY A 227 13.43 7.31 -6.69
N ASN A 228 14.55 7.98 -7.01
CA ASN A 228 14.62 9.44 -7.05
C ASN A 228 13.65 10.04 -8.08
N GLU A 229 13.59 9.46 -9.29
CA GLU A 229 12.67 9.92 -10.34
C GLU A 229 11.20 9.72 -9.93
N ILE A 230 10.93 8.60 -9.23
CA ILE A 230 9.59 8.31 -8.70
C ILE A 230 9.21 9.37 -7.66
N VAL A 231 10.04 9.61 -6.62
CA VAL A 231 9.68 10.59 -5.57
C VAL A 231 9.65 12.03 -6.10
N ASP A 232 10.45 12.35 -7.09
CA ASP A 232 10.35 13.64 -7.80
C ASP A 232 9.00 13.78 -8.50
N THR A 233 8.52 12.72 -9.14
CA THR A 233 7.18 12.70 -9.76
C THR A 233 6.07 12.81 -8.71
N LEU A 234 6.14 12.02 -7.63
CA LEU A 234 5.17 12.08 -6.53
C LEU A 234 5.06 13.48 -5.94
N SER A 235 6.20 14.15 -5.76
CA SER A 235 6.27 15.48 -5.12
C SER A 235 5.67 16.63 -5.92
N LYS A 236 5.32 16.40 -7.19
CA LYS A 236 4.60 17.37 -8.03
C LYS A 236 3.12 17.49 -7.66
N TYR A 237 2.58 16.52 -6.90
CA TYR A 237 1.16 16.37 -6.64
C TYR A 237 0.86 16.44 -5.15
N SER A 238 0.09 17.41 -4.72
CA SER A 238 -0.32 17.61 -3.31
C SER A 238 -1.25 16.50 -2.81
N CYS A 239 -1.88 15.77 -3.72
CA CYS A 239 -2.73 14.63 -3.41
C CYS A 239 -1.96 13.45 -2.80
N VAL A 240 -0.65 13.31 -3.02
CA VAL A 240 0.16 12.23 -2.44
C VAL A 240 0.41 12.50 -0.97
N LYS A 241 -0.03 11.60 -0.10
CA LYS A 241 0.01 11.78 1.36
C LYS A 241 1.08 10.96 2.06
N ALA A 242 1.41 9.77 1.56
CA ALA A 242 2.50 8.94 2.07
C ALA A 242 2.89 7.85 1.05
N ALA A 243 4.06 7.24 1.25
CA ALA A 243 4.48 6.04 0.53
C ALA A 243 4.95 4.96 1.52
N PHE A 244 4.67 3.70 1.19
CA PHE A 244 5.03 2.52 1.97
C PHE A 244 5.81 1.53 1.13
N SER A 245 6.80 0.88 1.73
CA SER A 245 7.62 -0.15 1.08
C SER A 245 8.03 -1.26 2.04
N GLY A 246 8.57 -2.36 1.51
CA GLY A 246 9.21 -3.46 2.21
C GLY A 246 10.70 -3.57 1.84
N HIS A 247 11.17 -4.79 1.57
CA HIS A 247 12.49 -5.14 1.05
C HIS A 247 13.67 -4.87 2.01
N HIS A 248 13.72 -3.75 2.67
CA HIS A 248 14.74 -3.43 3.67
C HIS A 248 14.24 -3.84 5.06
N HIS A 249 14.52 -5.07 5.44
CA HIS A 249 13.96 -5.72 6.63
C HIS A 249 14.21 -5.00 7.96
N ALA A 250 15.21 -4.11 8.01
CA ALA A 250 15.46 -3.27 9.18
C ALA A 250 14.47 -2.12 9.33
N GLY A 251 13.64 -1.90 8.31
CA GLY A 251 12.79 -0.72 8.21
C GLY A 251 13.58 0.56 7.93
N ALA A 252 12.88 1.59 7.49
CA ALA A 252 13.43 2.93 7.30
C ALA A 252 12.33 3.97 7.29
N PHE A 253 12.71 5.21 7.54
CA PHE A 253 11.80 6.35 7.49
C PHE A 253 12.52 7.60 6.97
N GLY A 254 11.82 8.40 6.17
CA GLY A 254 12.31 9.69 5.72
C GLY A 254 11.20 10.53 5.11
N TYR A 255 11.48 11.81 4.95
CA TYR A 255 10.64 12.72 4.19
C TYR A 255 11.32 13.08 2.88
N TYR A 256 10.57 12.97 1.78
CA TYR A 256 10.96 13.63 0.54
C TYR A 256 10.02 14.82 0.33
N LYS A 257 10.57 16.02 0.49
CA LYS A 257 9.75 17.24 0.64
C LYS A 257 8.72 17.05 1.77
N ASN A 258 7.44 17.06 1.46
CA ASN A 258 6.37 16.92 2.45
C ASN A 258 5.76 15.50 2.50
N ILE A 259 6.33 14.54 1.76
CA ILE A 259 5.81 13.17 1.68
C ILE A 259 6.59 12.30 2.65
N PRO A 260 5.95 11.72 3.69
CA PRO A 260 6.57 10.69 4.52
C PRO A 260 6.67 9.39 3.73
N LEU A 261 7.85 8.77 3.76
CA LEU A 261 8.11 7.46 3.18
C LEU A 261 8.54 6.49 4.28
N ILE A 262 7.81 5.40 4.38
CA ILE A 262 7.95 4.41 5.45
C ILE A 262 8.30 3.08 4.80
N THR A 263 9.42 2.50 5.20
CA THR A 263 9.78 1.12 4.89
C THR A 263 9.45 0.27 6.10
N LEU A 264 8.57 -0.71 5.93
CA LEU A 264 8.16 -1.60 7.00
C LEU A 264 9.23 -2.67 7.25
N GLU A 265 9.42 -3.02 8.50
CA GLU A 265 10.30 -4.10 8.93
C GLU A 265 9.82 -5.46 8.40
N GLY A 266 10.76 -6.30 7.96
CA GLY A 266 10.47 -7.61 7.37
C GLY A 266 10.00 -8.64 8.41
N MET A 267 8.91 -9.34 8.11
CA MET A 267 8.32 -10.35 9.00
C MET A 267 9.26 -11.55 9.23
N VAL A 268 10.06 -11.93 8.24
CA VAL A 268 10.94 -13.11 8.29
C VAL A 268 12.03 -13.01 9.35
N GLU A 269 12.44 -11.79 9.69
CA GLU A 269 13.52 -11.55 10.64
C GLU A 269 13.12 -11.97 12.05
N THR A 270 14.09 -12.49 12.82
CA THR A 270 13.93 -13.00 14.18
C THR A 270 12.99 -14.21 14.32
N GLU A 271 13.27 -15.04 15.29
CA GLU A 271 12.51 -16.27 15.52
C GLU A 271 11.08 -15.97 16.04
N ASN A 272 10.98 -15.14 17.07
CA ASN A 272 9.76 -14.99 17.86
C ASN A 272 9.12 -13.60 17.80
N GLN A 273 9.82 -12.58 17.26
CA GLN A 273 9.26 -11.24 17.14
C GLN A 273 8.68 -11.02 15.75
N ASN A 274 7.43 -10.63 15.71
CA ASN A 274 6.73 -10.34 14.47
C ASN A 274 6.98 -8.89 13.99
N ALA A 275 6.59 -8.58 12.74
CA ALA A 275 6.60 -7.24 12.20
C ALA A 275 5.42 -7.06 11.25
N TYR A 276 4.44 -6.25 11.63
CA TYR A 276 3.29 -5.84 10.82
C TYR A 276 2.67 -4.58 11.42
N ALA A 277 1.78 -3.94 10.71
CA ALA A 277 1.14 -2.72 11.20
C ALA A 277 -0.34 -2.64 10.83
N ILE A 278 -1.09 -1.83 11.56
CA ILE A 278 -2.38 -1.31 11.14
C ILE A 278 -2.18 0.15 10.76
N VAL A 279 -2.70 0.52 9.61
CA VAL A 279 -2.74 1.91 9.15
C VAL A 279 -4.17 2.42 9.26
N GLU A 280 -4.35 3.54 9.92
CA GLU A 280 -5.62 4.25 10.02
C GLU A 280 -5.48 5.62 9.35
N ILE A 281 -6.37 5.92 8.42
CA ILE A 281 -6.42 7.20 7.74
C ILE A 281 -7.77 7.87 7.94
N SER A 282 -7.70 9.14 8.30
CA SER A 282 -8.81 10.08 8.34
C SER A 282 -8.52 11.25 7.39
N GLN A 283 -9.38 12.26 7.37
CA GLN A 283 -9.16 13.46 6.52
C GLN A 283 -7.89 14.23 6.89
N ASP A 284 -7.48 14.21 8.15
CA ASP A 284 -6.42 15.06 8.68
C ASP A 284 -5.27 14.30 9.36
N HIS A 285 -5.38 12.97 9.49
CA HIS A 285 -4.36 12.15 10.13
C HIS A 285 -4.13 10.83 9.41
N LEU A 286 -2.87 10.40 9.43
CA LEU A 286 -2.43 9.06 9.08
C LEU A 286 -1.67 8.49 10.27
N LEU A 287 -2.16 7.37 10.80
CA LEU A 287 -1.54 6.65 11.91
C LEU A 287 -1.04 5.31 11.43
N VAL A 288 0.21 4.97 11.72
CA VAL A 288 0.79 3.63 11.53
C VAL A 288 1.02 3.05 12.90
N LYS A 289 0.30 1.99 13.24
CA LYS A 289 0.37 1.29 14.53
C LYS A 289 1.16 0.00 14.34
N GLY A 290 2.47 0.06 14.53
CA GLY A 290 3.36 -1.08 14.42
C GLY A 290 3.15 -2.09 15.55
N GLN A 291 3.33 -3.36 15.21
CA GLN A 291 3.29 -4.49 16.13
C GLN A 291 4.61 -5.27 16.06
N GLY A 292 5.02 -5.78 17.22
CA GLY A 292 6.32 -6.45 17.35
C GLY A 292 7.47 -5.49 17.07
N ARG A 293 8.29 -5.78 16.03
CA ARG A 293 9.42 -4.92 15.64
C ARG A 293 9.02 -3.74 14.75
N ALA A 294 7.79 -3.75 14.21
CA ALA A 294 7.36 -2.70 13.33
C ALA A 294 7.21 -1.37 14.06
N SER A 295 7.75 -0.32 13.47
CA SER A 295 7.72 1.05 14.00
C SER A 295 6.32 1.67 13.86
N SER A 296 6.01 2.62 14.76
CA SER A 296 4.75 3.37 14.74
C SER A 296 5.01 4.83 14.35
N TYR A 297 4.07 5.40 13.58
CA TYR A 297 4.16 6.77 13.10
C TYR A 297 2.81 7.49 13.17
N SER A 298 2.86 8.80 13.32
CA SER A 298 1.67 9.66 13.31
C SER A 298 1.96 10.91 12.49
N PHE A 299 1.13 11.17 11.48
CA PHE A 299 1.27 12.31 10.59
C PHE A 299 -0.01 13.10 10.54
N LYS A 300 0.12 14.43 10.68
CA LYS A 300 -0.96 15.35 10.36
C LYS A 300 -0.96 15.59 8.85
N LEU A 301 -2.10 15.32 8.22
CA LEU A 301 -2.27 15.51 6.78
C LEU A 301 -2.77 16.93 6.53
N SER A 302 -2.13 17.65 5.60
CA SER A 302 -2.65 18.94 5.15
C SER A 302 -3.93 18.73 4.34
N ARG A 303 -4.99 19.47 4.66
CA ARG A 303 -6.20 19.56 3.82
C ARG A 303 -5.81 20.15 2.46
N GLN A 304 -6.39 19.61 1.41
CA GLN A 304 -6.29 20.22 0.07
C GLN A 304 -7.13 21.48 0.01
#